data_6928b13a83576ba1872e8ad5c4b73c04
#
_entry.id   6928b13a83576ba1872e8ad5c4b73c04
#
_cell.length_a   1.000
_cell.length_b   1.000
_cell.length_c   1.000
_cell.angle_alpha   90.00
_cell.angle_beta   90.00
_cell.angle_gamma   90.00
#
_symmetry.space_group_name_H-M   'P 1'
#
loop_
_entity.id
_entity.type
_entity.pdbx_description
1 polymer ?
#
loop_
_entity_poly.entity_id
_entity_poly.type
_entity_poly.pdbx_seq_one_letter_code
_entity_poly.pdbx_strand_id
1 'polypeptide(L)'
;QIIRLLDLIDNEGLTSIYGTSQDKSEAFHRQNQDVLNSRCAHAIERYTGVVYEHINWETLSKESRDYMEQHVRIFSGFFGMLTPLTMIPNYKLKMNVLSLQNYWKPVLTEALKNETLIFDLLPQVHRKAYISNDNVISIDFIVIKKGKRTSAGHFGKAVKGKFIRFLAENKI
;
A
#
# COMPACT_ATOMS: atom_id res chain seq x y z
N GLN A 1 -9.29 16.37 -4.05
CA GLN A 1 -8.30 16.78 -5.08
C GLN A 1 -7.99 15.67 -6.06
N ILE A 2 -7.75 14.42 -5.62
CA ILE A 2 -7.46 13.27 -6.53
C ILE A 2 -8.66 12.98 -7.46
N ILE A 3 -9.89 13.03 -6.97
CA ILE A 3 -11.09 12.86 -7.81
C ILE A 3 -11.09 13.88 -8.95
N ARG A 4 -10.80 15.16 -8.67
CA ARG A 4 -10.70 16.20 -9.70
C ARG A 4 -9.61 15.92 -10.74
N LEU A 5 -8.49 15.30 -10.34
CA LEU A 5 -7.47 14.87 -11.29
C LEU A 5 -7.98 13.73 -12.18
N LEU A 6 -8.75 12.81 -11.62
CA LEU A 6 -9.38 11.73 -12.38
C LEU A 6 -10.39 12.27 -13.40
N ASP A 7 -11.19 13.27 -13.04
CA ASP A 7 -12.19 13.88 -13.92
C ASP A 7 -11.58 14.57 -15.17
N LEU A 8 -10.29 14.86 -15.15
CA LEU A 8 -9.58 15.47 -16.27
C LEU A 8 -8.99 14.44 -17.27
N ILE A 9 -9.17 13.15 -17.02
CA ILE A 9 -8.56 12.11 -17.83
C ILE A 9 -9.49 11.69 -18.95
N ASP A 10 -8.99 11.75 -20.19
CA ASP A 10 -9.68 11.24 -21.36
C ASP A 10 -9.74 9.71 -21.37
N ASN A 11 -10.79 9.15 -21.96
CA ASN A 11 -10.97 7.70 -22.07
C ASN A 11 -9.79 6.99 -22.72
N GLU A 12 -9.10 7.61 -23.67
CA GLU A 12 -7.92 7.06 -24.34
C GLU A 12 -6.73 6.85 -23.38
N GLY A 13 -6.61 7.65 -22.32
CA GLY A 13 -5.54 7.56 -21.31
C GLY A 13 -5.75 6.49 -20.24
N LEU A 14 -6.96 5.94 -20.11
CA LEU A 14 -7.33 5.08 -18.97
C LEU A 14 -6.53 3.77 -18.93
N THR A 15 -6.26 3.15 -20.07
CA THR A 15 -5.47 1.91 -20.12
C THR A 15 -4.04 2.11 -19.60
N SER A 16 -3.45 3.26 -19.84
CA SER A 16 -2.12 3.63 -19.32
C SER A 16 -2.15 3.79 -17.79
N ILE A 17 -3.20 4.37 -17.24
CA ILE A 17 -3.34 4.61 -15.79
C ILE A 17 -3.61 3.32 -15.04
N TYR A 18 -4.55 2.52 -15.53
CA TYR A 18 -4.98 1.30 -14.82
C TYR A 18 -4.17 0.06 -15.19
N GLY A 19 -3.50 0.07 -16.35
CA GLY A 19 -2.66 -1.03 -16.84
C GLY A 19 -3.45 -2.30 -17.11
N THR A 20 -4.64 -2.17 -17.71
CA THR A 20 -5.55 -3.27 -18.06
C THR A 20 -6.31 -2.99 -19.36
N SER A 21 -7.22 -3.87 -19.79
CA SER A 21 -8.06 -3.64 -20.97
C SER A 21 -8.92 -2.38 -20.83
N GLN A 22 -9.38 -1.83 -21.95
CA GLN A 22 -10.19 -0.62 -22.00
C GLN A 22 -11.43 -0.73 -21.10
N ASP A 23 -12.26 -1.78 -21.26
CA ASP A 23 -13.49 -1.99 -20.47
C ASP A 23 -13.22 -2.01 -18.96
N LYS A 24 -12.15 -2.72 -18.53
CA LYS A 24 -11.76 -2.78 -17.12
C LYS A 24 -11.23 -1.44 -16.63
N SER A 25 -10.49 -0.72 -17.46
CA SER A 25 -9.97 0.61 -17.11
C SER A 25 -11.10 1.60 -16.92
N GLU A 26 -12.11 1.60 -17.79
CA GLU A 26 -13.30 2.41 -17.63
C GLU A 26 -14.11 2.05 -16.38
N ALA A 27 -14.25 0.75 -16.09
CA ALA A 27 -14.93 0.30 -14.89
C ALA A 27 -14.22 0.80 -13.62
N PHE A 28 -12.88 0.70 -13.57
CA PHE A 28 -12.08 1.22 -12.45
C PHE A 28 -12.14 2.74 -12.36
N HIS A 29 -12.19 3.41 -13.50
CA HIS A 29 -12.29 4.87 -13.53
C HIS A 29 -13.62 5.35 -12.95
N ARG A 30 -14.75 4.80 -13.42
CA ARG A 30 -16.09 5.07 -12.84
C ARG A 30 -16.14 4.77 -11.35
N GLN A 31 -15.58 3.63 -10.92
CA GLN A 31 -15.49 3.27 -9.51
C GLN A 31 -14.72 4.31 -8.69
N ASN A 32 -13.62 4.83 -9.22
CA ASN A 32 -12.81 5.84 -8.53
C ASN A 32 -13.50 7.21 -8.50
N GLN A 33 -14.26 7.58 -9.53
CA GLN A 33 -15.05 8.82 -9.54
C GLN A 33 -16.20 8.76 -8.52
N ASP A 34 -16.82 7.59 -8.36
CA ASP A 34 -17.93 7.36 -7.42
C ASP A 34 -17.44 6.94 -6.00
N VAL A 35 -16.18 7.12 -5.71
CA VAL A 35 -15.56 6.65 -4.46
C VAL A 35 -16.23 7.18 -3.20
N LEU A 36 -16.81 8.39 -3.24
CA LEU A 36 -17.49 9.02 -2.11
C LEU A 36 -18.83 8.37 -1.76
N ASN A 37 -19.48 7.70 -2.72
CA ASN A 37 -20.75 7.01 -2.54
C ASN A 37 -20.57 5.49 -2.29
N SER A 38 -19.33 5.01 -2.37
CA SER A 38 -19.02 3.58 -2.23
C SER A 38 -19.05 3.13 -0.77
N ARG A 39 -19.50 1.89 -0.54
CA ARG A 39 -19.43 1.27 0.79
C ARG A 39 -17.97 1.13 1.25
N CYS A 40 -17.73 1.50 2.51
CA CYS A 40 -16.42 1.39 3.14
C CYS A 40 -16.24 0.04 3.85
N ALA A 41 -14.99 -0.39 3.97
CA ALA A 41 -14.52 -1.46 4.84
C ALA A 41 -13.13 -1.08 5.38
N HIS A 42 -12.64 -1.79 6.38
CA HIS A 42 -11.30 -1.54 6.91
C HIS A 42 -10.23 -1.73 5.84
N ALA A 43 -9.22 -0.88 5.83
CA ALA A 43 -8.15 -0.93 4.82
C ALA A 43 -7.50 -2.31 4.75
N ILE A 44 -7.22 -2.93 5.89
CA ILE A 44 -6.60 -4.26 5.97
C ILE A 44 -7.46 -5.37 5.32
N GLU A 45 -8.77 -5.24 5.32
CA GLU A 45 -9.73 -6.16 4.71
C GLU A 45 -9.97 -5.83 3.23
N ARG A 46 -9.79 -4.56 2.86
CA ARG A 46 -9.99 -4.05 1.49
C ARG A 46 -8.84 -4.43 0.57
N TYR A 47 -7.62 -4.38 1.08
CA TYR A 47 -6.45 -4.74 0.30
C TYR A 47 -6.30 -6.25 0.19
N THR A 48 -6.17 -6.71 -1.05
CA THR A 48 -5.97 -8.12 -1.39
C THR A 48 -4.55 -8.36 -1.91
N GLY A 49 -4.15 -9.61 -1.92
CA GLY A 49 -2.87 -10.04 -2.46
C GLY A 49 -1.98 -10.70 -1.43
N VAL A 50 -0.89 -11.28 -1.91
CA VAL A 50 -0.06 -12.25 -1.19
C VAL A 50 0.43 -11.75 0.18
N VAL A 51 0.75 -10.47 0.33
CA VAL A 51 1.16 -9.91 1.63
C VAL A 51 0.02 -10.01 2.64
N TYR A 52 -1.17 -9.57 2.27
CA TYR A 52 -2.35 -9.54 3.14
C TYR A 52 -2.86 -10.95 3.46
N GLU A 53 -2.84 -11.87 2.49
CA GLU A 53 -3.12 -13.30 2.72
C GLU A 53 -2.21 -13.88 3.81
N HIS A 54 -0.93 -13.51 3.82
CA HIS A 54 0.04 -14.06 4.78
C HIS A 54 0.12 -13.28 6.09
N ILE A 55 -0.42 -12.06 6.16
CA ILE A 55 -0.76 -11.41 7.43
C ILE A 55 -1.89 -12.19 8.10
N ASN A 56 -2.86 -12.64 7.31
CA ASN A 56 -4.02 -13.43 7.77
C ASN A 56 -4.71 -12.77 8.97
N TRP A 57 -5.15 -11.55 8.75
CA TRP A 57 -5.70 -10.62 9.76
C TRP A 57 -6.78 -11.24 10.64
N GLU A 58 -7.69 -12.02 10.04
CA GLU A 58 -8.82 -12.62 10.73
C GLU A 58 -8.41 -13.59 11.85
N THR A 59 -7.23 -14.19 11.73
CA THR A 59 -6.70 -15.16 12.71
C THR A 59 -5.78 -14.55 13.76
N LEU A 60 -5.54 -13.25 13.70
CA LEU A 60 -4.76 -12.55 14.72
C LEU A 60 -5.56 -12.37 16.01
N SER A 61 -4.88 -12.43 17.16
CA SER A 61 -5.47 -12.06 18.43
C SER A 61 -5.87 -10.58 18.47
N LYS A 62 -6.75 -10.21 19.39
CA LYS A 62 -7.14 -8.80 19.56
C LYS A 62 -5.91 -7.92 19.84
N GLU A 63 -5.02 -8.37 20.70
CA GLU A 63 -3.80 -7.63 21.08
C GLU A 63 -2.87 -7.42 19.88
N SER A 64 -2.74 -8.43 19.00
CA SER A 64 -1.95 -8.31 17.76
C SER A 64 -2.57 -7.35 16.76
N ARG A 65 -3.91 -7.34 16.65
CA ARG A 65 -4.64 -6.38 15.80
C ARG A 65 -4.51 -4.95 16.34
N ASP A 66 -4.63 -4.76 17.64
CA ASP A 66 -4.45 -3.47 18.31
C ASP A 66 -3.02 -2.95 18.09
N TYR A 67 -2.01 -3.84 18.20
CA TYR A 67 -0.63 -3.51 17.88
C TYR A 67 -0.45 -3.08 16.42
N MET A 68 -1.03 -3.82 15.47
CA MET A 68 -0.95 -3.45 14.05
C MET A 68 -1.61 -2.10 13.76
N GLU A 69 -2.76 -1.80 14.38
CA GLU A 69 -3.42 -0.50 14.21
C GLU A 69 -2.53 0.66 14.65
N GLN A 70 -1.77 0.48 15.72
CA GLN A 70 -0.87 1.50 16.25
C GLN A 70 0.41 1.65 15.41
N HIS A 71 0.99 0.54 14.93
CA HIS A 71 2.35 0.51 14.39
C HIS A 71 2.43 0.28 12.87
N VAL A 72 1.41 -0.27 12.23
CA VAL A 72 1.43 -0.51 10.77
C VAL A 72 0.85 0.66 10.01
N ARG A 73 1.53 1.05 8.93
CA ARG A 73 1.05 2.06 7.98
C ARG A 73 0.96 1.45 6.58
N ILE A 74 -0.15 1.66 5.92
CA ILE A 74 -0.45 1.16 4.57
C ILE A 74 -0.41 2.33 3.61
N PHE A 75 0.44 2.28 2.58
CA PHE A 75 0.51 3.33 1.57
C PHE A 75 -0.51 3.10 0.45
N SER A 76 -1.21 4.16 0.11
CA SER A 76 -2.33 4.20 -0.81
C SER A 76 -2.13 5.28 -1.86
N GLY A 77 -2.30 4.94 -3.14
CA GLY A 77 -2.27 5.94 -4.21
C GLY A 77 -3.40 6.97 -4.09
N PHE A 78 -4.55 6.56 -3.53
CA PHE A 78 -5.72 7.44 -3.39
C PHE A 78 -5.74 8.24 -2.08
N PHE A 79 -5.33 7.61 -0.97
CA PHE A 79 -5.50 8.15 0.38
C PHE A 79 -4.18 8.50 1.09
N GLY A 80 -3.02 8.29 0.45
CA GLY A 80 -1.71 8.56 1.02
C GLY A 80 -1.27 7.47 2.00
N MET A 81 -1.45 7.67 3.30
CA MET A 81 -1.08 6.74 4.36
C MET A 81 -2.29 6.44 5.24
N LEU A 82 -2.49 5.15 5.54
CA LEU A 82 -3.64 4.63 6.28
C LEU A 82 -3.17 3.73 7.41
N THR A 83 -3.98 3.60 8.46
CA THR A 83 -3.88 2.53 9.44
C THR A 83 -4.71 1.31 9.00
N PRO A 84 -4.48 0.12 9.54
CA PRO A 84 -5.26 -1.07 9.22
C PRO A 84 -6.78 -0.90 9.32
N LEU A 85 -7.27 -0.23 10.34
CA LEU A 85 -8.72 -0.06 10.60
C LEU A 85 -9.31 1.21 9.97
N THR A 86 -8.54 1.99 9.20
CA THR A 86 -9.09 3.11 8.46
C THR A 86 -10.17 2.62 7.50
N MET A 87 -11.36 3.21 7.60
CA MET A 87 -12.50 2.89 6.71
C MET A 87 -12.28 3.50 5.34
N ILE A 88 -12.16 2.68 4.32
CA ILE A 88 -11.95 3.11 2.93
C ILE A 88 -12.95 2.48 1.97
N PRO A 89 -13.38 3.21 0.93
CA PRO A 89 -14.20 2.68 -0.14
C PRO A 89 -13.40 1.70 -1.03
N ASN A 90 -14.10 1.00 -1.91
CA ASN A 90 -13.42 0.21 -2.95
C ASN A 90 -12.91 1.15 -4.05
N TYR A 91 -11.61 1.03 -4.37
CA TYR A 91 -10.96 1.84 -5.41
C TYR A 91 -9.81 1.08 -6.08
N LYS A 92 -9.35 1.57 -7.22
CA LYS A 92 -8.21 1.03 -7.93
C LYS A 92 -7.34 2.17 -8.47
N LEU A 93 -6.30 2.54 -7.72
CA LEU A 93 -5.38 3.59 -8.15
C LEU A 93 -3.96 3.29 -7.65
N LYS A 94 -3.01 3.18 -8.57
CA LYS A 94 -1.62 2.90 -8.23
C LYS A 94 -0.90 4.19 -7.82
N MET A 95 0.10 4.09 -6.96
CA MET A 95 0.90 5.23 -6.50
C MET A 95 1.77 5.86 -7.60
N ASN A 96 2.11 5.13 -8.65
CA ASN A 96 3.01 5.59 -9.73
C ASN A 96 2.29 6.18 -10.95
N VAL A 97 1.03 6.49 -10.85
CA VAL A 97 0.26 7.16 -11.92
C VAL A 97 -0.06 8.60 -11.52
N LEU A 98 -0.37 9.45 -12.50
CA LEU A 98 -0.83 10.83 -12.27
C LEU A 98 0.08 11.67 -11.37
N SER A 99 1.38 11.36 -11.34
CA SER A 99 2.34 12.00 -10.45
C SER A 99 2.01 11.90 -8.95
N LEU A 100 1.21 10.89 -8.52
CA LEU A 100 0.78 10.74 -7.14
C LEU A 100 1.95 10.54 -6.16
N GLN A 101 3.07 9.95 -6.60
CA GLN A 101 4.29 9.90 -5.80
C GLN A 101 4.76 11.30 -5.39
N ASN A 102 4.78 12.24 -6.33
CA ASN A 102 5.19 13.62 -6.08
C ASN A 102 4.14 14.38 -5.26
N TYR A 103 2.87 14.12 -5.54
CA TYR A 103 1.75 14.70 -4.80
C TYR A 103 1.78 14.34 -3.31
N TRP A 104 2.01 13.05 -3.00
CA TRP A 104 2.03 12.56 -1.64
C TRP A 104 3.35 12.80 -0.91
N LYS A 105 4.46 13.01 -1.64
CA LYS A 105 5.81 13.09 -1.05
C LYS A 105 5.94 14.07 0.12
N PRO A 106 5.53 15.34 0.02
CA PRO A 106 5.68 16.27 1.14
C PRO A 106 4.85 15.85 2.36
N VAL A 107 3.62 15.38 2.15
CA VAL A 107 2.70 14.98 3.22
C VAL A 107 3.20 13.73 3.94
N LEU A 108 3.61 12.70 3.19
CA LEU A 108 4.10 11.45 3.77
C LEU A 108 5.46 11.63 4.46
N THR A 109 6.33 12.47 3.89
CA THR A 109 7.61 12.78 4.52
C THR A 109 7.42 13.48 5.87
N GLU A 110 6.54 14.46 5.93
CA GLU A 110 6.23 15.18 7.16
C GLU A 110 5.57 14.26 8.20
N ALA A 111 4.65 13.41 7.78
CA ALA A 111 3.97 12.47 8.68
C ALA A 111 4.91 11.43 9.31
N LEU A 112 6.01 11.08 8.62
CA LEU A 112 6.96 10.06 9.09
C LEU A 112 8.19 10.63 9.79
N LYS A 113 8.39 11.93 9.77
CA LYS A 113 9.65 12.54 10.22
C LYS A 113 9.96 12.35 11.71
N ASN A 114 8.92 12.27 12.54
CA ASN A 114 9.05 12.17 14.00
C ASN A 114 8.98 10.73 14.52
N GLU A 115 8.80 9.75 13.64
CA GLU A 115 8.84 8.35 14.04
C GLU A 115 10.26 7.96 14.47
N THR A 116 10.39 7.23 15.57
CA THR A 116 11.69 6.85 16.13
C THR A 116 12.40 5.80 15.27
N LEU A 117 11.64 4.85 14.76
CA LEU A 117 12.14 3.77 13.91
C LEU A 117 11.06 3.32 12.93
N ILE A 118 11.43 3.19 11.67
CA ILE A 118 10.55 2.72 10.60
C ILE A 118 11.18 1.51 9.92
N PHE A 119 10.49 0.38 9.91
CA PHE A 119 10.80 -0.75 9.04
C PHE A 119 10.06 -0.56 7.71
N ASP A 120 10.79 -0.12 6.68
CA ASP A 120 10.22 0.07 5.35
C ASP A 120 10.18 -1.24 4.57
N LEU A 121 8.97 -1.79 4.46
CA LEU A 121 8.64 -2.99 3.70
C LEU A 121 7.97 -2.67 2.36
N LEU A 122 7.92 -1.40 1.96
CA LEU A 122 7.23 -0.94 0.76
C LEU A 122 7.90 -1.45 -0.53
N PRO A 123 7.14 -1.68 -1.60
CA PRO A 123 7.71 -1.83 -2.93
C PRO A 123 8.30 -0.49 -3.41
N GLN A 124 9.28 -0.55 -4.31
CA GLN A 124 10.00 0.62 -4.85
C GLN A 124 9.07 1.76 -5.31
N VAL A 125 7.91 1.41 -5.87
CA VAL A 125 6.90 2.37 -6.32
C VAL A 125 6.40 3.25 -5.18
N HIS A 126 6.18 2.69 -4.00
CA HIS A 126 5.70 3.42 -2.83
C HIS A 126 6.84 4.13 -2.09
N ARG A 127 8.04 3.57 -2.07
CA ARG A 127 9.23 4.23 -1.48
C ARG A 127 9.52 5.60 -2.09
N LYS A 128 9.20 5.80 -3.37
CA LYS A 128 9.36 7.10 -4.04
C LYS A 128 8.39 8.19 -3.55
N ALA A 129 7.36 7.81 -2.81
CA ALA A 129 6.32 8.73 -2.32
C ALA A 129 6.65 9.38 -0.98
N TYR A 130 7.86 9.19 -0.43
CA TYR A 130 8.36 9.92 0.73
C TYR A 130 9.89 10.06 0.65
N ILE A 131 10.46 10.90 1.50
CA ILE A 131 11.93 11.03 1.66
C ILE A 131 12.30 10.27 2.93
N SER A 132 13.13 9.23 2.77
CA SER A 132 13.67 8.49 3.91
C SER A 132 14.74 9.32 4.64
N ASN A 133 14.84 9.13 5.94
CA ASN A 133 15.85 9.68 6.83
C ASN A 133 16.52 8.56 7.63
N ASP A 134 17.37 8.88 8.58
CA ASP A 134 18.22 7.93 9.31
C ASP A 134 17.43 6.97 10.21
N ASN A 135 16.15 7.26 10.48
CA ASN A 135 15.26 6.38 11.26
C ASN A 135 14.60 5.27 10.41
N VAL A 136 14.87 5.21 9.10
CA VAL A 136 14.25 4.23 8.18
C VAL A 136 15.20 3.09 7.88
N ILE A 137 14.79 1.88 8.23
CA ILE A 137 15.46 0.63 7.85
C ILE A 137 14.68 -0.03 6.72
N SER A 138 15.23 0.02 5.51
CA SER A 138 14.62 -0.65 4.35
C SER A 138 14.88 -2.16 4.39
N ILE A 139 13.80 -2.95 4.33
CA ILE A 139 13.88 -4.42 4.36
C ILE A 139 13.41 -4.98 3.02
N ASP A 140 14.29 -5.73 2.36
CA ASP A 140 14.00 -6.46 1.14
C ASP A 140 14.25 -7.95 1.32
N PHE A 141 13.31 -8.77 0.83
CA PHE A 141 13.43 -10.23 0.85
C PHE A 141 14.03 -10.72 -0.47
N ILE A 142 15.11 -11.46 -0.38
CA ILE A 142 15.84 -12.03 -1.52
C ILE A 142 15.89 -13.55 -1.43
N VAL A 143 16.06 -14.18 -2.57
CA VAL A 143 16.36 -15.62 -2.66
C VAL A 143 17.80 -15.82 -3.13
N ILE A 144 18.52 -16.73 -2.49
CA ILE A 144 19.84 -17.14 -2.94
C ILE A 144 19.67 -18.42 -3.77
N LYS A 145 19.95 -18.31 -5.09
CA LYS A 145 19.95 -19.45 -6.01
C LYS A 145 21.35 -19.63 -6.58
N LYS A 146 21.95 -20.80 -6.36
CA LYS A 146 23.31 -21.12 -6.83
C LYS A 146 24.33 -20.03 -6.47
N GLY A 147 24.28 -19.55 -5.23
CA GLY A 147 25.16 -18.49 -4.71
C GLY A 147 24.86 -17.07 -5.20
N LYS A 148 23.87 -16.86 -6.08
CA LYS A 148 23.48 -15.54 -6.58
C LYS A 148 22.22 -15.01 -5.88
N ARG A 149 22.25 -13.74 -5.49
CA ARG A 149 21.08 -13.02 -4.94
C ARG A 149 20.11 -12.68 -6.07
N THR A 150 18.86 -13.06 -5.91
CA THR A 150 17.78 -12.76 -6.86
C THR A 150 16.55 -12.22 -6.13
N SER A 151 15.69 -11.47 -6.83
CA SER A 151 14.42 -11.04 -6.27
C SER A 151 13.58 -12.26 -5.87
N ALA A 152 12.98 -12.21 -4.70
CA ALA A 152 12.13 -13.28 -4.20
C ALA A 152 10.71 -13.31 -4.84
N GLY A 153 10.34 -12.32 -5.66
CA GLY A 153 9.07 -12.28 -6.37
C GLY A 153 7.84 -12.52 -5.47
N HIS A 154 6.97 -13.44 -5.85
CA HIS A 154 5.79 -13.81 -5.05
C HIS A 154 6.15 -14.41 -3.68
N PHE A 155 7.23 -15.20 -3.62
CA PHE A 155 7.71 -15.76 -2.36
C PHE A 155 8.13 -14.66 -1.38
N GLY A 156 8.81 -13.62 -1.86
CA GLY A 156 9.18 -12.46 -1.03
C GLY A 156 7.96 -11.72 -0.45
N LYS A 157 6.85 -11.67 -1.20
CA LYS A 157 5.60 -11.09 -0.70
C LYS A 157 5.00 -11.94 0.43
N ALA A 158 5.04 -13.26 0.30
CA ALA A 158 4.57 -14.18 1.34
C ALA A 158 5.39 -14.03 2.64
N VAL A 159 6.72 -14.02 2.51
CA VAL A 159 7.63 -13.81 3.65
C VAL A 159 7.38 -12.44 4.30
N LYS A 160 7.16 -11.40 3.51
CA LYS A 160 6.82 -10.07 4.02
C LYS A 160 5.55 -10.08 4.89
N GLY A 161 4.48 -10.72 4.41
CA GLY A 161 3.24 -10.85 5.20
C GLY A 161 3.46 -11.60 6.50
N LYS A 162 4.19 -12.72 6.47
CA LYS A 162 4.56 -13.49 7.68
C LYS A 162 5.44 -12.67 8.63
N PHE A 163 6.35 -11.86 8.12
CA PHE A 163 7.20 -11.00 8.93
C PHE A 163 6.39 -9.91 9.65
N ILE A 164 5.48 -9.24 8.95
CA ILE A 164 4.56 -8.27 9.58
C ILE A 164 3.74 -8.95 10.69
N ARG A 165 3.20 -10.13 10.40
CA ARG A 165 2.45 -10.93 11.37
C ARG A 165 3.30 -11.26 12.60
N PHE A 166 4.53 -11.73 12.40
CA PHE A 166 5.47 -12.05 13.47
C PHE A 166 5.75 -10.84 14.38
N LEU A 167 6.00 -9.67 13.80
CA LEU A 167 6.19 -8.43 14.57
C LEU A 167 4.97 -8.11 15.44
N ALA A 168 3.77 -8.26 14.87
CA ALA A 168 2.52 -8.00 15.57
C ALA A 168 2.23 -8.98 16.71
N GLU A 169 2.49 -10.28 16.50
CA GLU A 169 2.30 -11.32 17.51
C GLU A 169 3.30 -11.21 18.68
N ASN A 170 4.51 -10.71 18.41
CA ASN A 170 5.57 -10.54 19.41
C ASN A 170 5.71 -9.10 19.93
N LYS A 171 4.95 -8.14 19.41
CA LYS A 171 4.95 -6.72 19.81
C LYS A 171 6.36 -6.08 19.76
N ILE A 172 7.03 -6.32 18.61
CA ILE A 172 8.40 -5.84 18.34
C ILE A 172 8.38 -4.56 17.51
#